data_dde6b2cb82ab421d3212d6316ca157f0
#
_entry.id   dde6b2cb82ab421d3212d6316ca157f0
#
_cell.length_a   1.000
_cell.length_b   1.000
_cell.length_c   1.000
_cell.angle_alpha   90.00
_cell.angle_beta   90.00
_cell.angle_gamma   90.00
#
_symmetry.space_group_name_H-M   'P 1'
#
loop_
_entity.id
_entity.type
_entity.pdbx_description
1 polymer ?
#
loop_
_entity_poly.entity_id
_entity_poly.type
_entity_poly.pdbx_seq_one_letter_code
_entity_poly.pdbx_strand_id
1 'polypeptide(L)'
;MKRQGTFPFTAIIGQDTMKRALVLNVVNPKLGGVLIQGEKGTAKSTAVRALADLLPPRRCIKGCRFHDDPDDKANWCDECHEKYDHAEPEVEMLPMKVVELPVSATEDRVVGTLDIEAAIREGKRSFETGILADANRNILYVDEINLLDDHVVDVLLDSAAMGINTVEREGISYSHPARFSLVGTMNPEEGDIRPQLLDRFALSVKVVGEQDPEKRAEIIKRRLAYEADPQPFLDAWKDEQEKEVRRIERAMKLLPQVTVSNDILLLAAKISITLGVDGHRADITLIKTAETIAAVEG
;
A
#
# COMPACT_ATOMS: atom_id res chain seq x y z
N MET A 1 -8.37 26.26 2.59
CA MET A 1 -7.04 26.07 3.23
C MET A 1 -6.13 25.41 2.20
N LYS A 2 -5.00 26.04 1.82
CA LYS A 2 -3.96 25.36 1.03
C LYS A 2 -3.46 24.19 1.88
N ARG A 3 -3.50 22.95 1.35
CA ARG A 3 -2.83 21.82 2.01
C ARG A 3 -1.37 22.23 2.20
N GLN A 4 -0.89 22.27 3.45
CA GLN A 4 0.54 22.31 3.70
C GLN A 4 1.13 21.08 3.00
N GLY A 5 2.16 21.26 2.18
CA GLY A 5 2.84 20.15 1.52
C GLY A 5 3.35 19.15 2.54
N THR A 6 3.40 17.88 2.19
CA THR A 6 3.93 16.81 3.06
C THR A 6 5.45 16.94 3.17
N PHE A 7 6.02 16.57 4.33
CA PHE A 7 7.49 16.53 4.50
C PHE A 7 8.12 15.63 3.43
N PRO A 8 9.15 16.07 2.68
CA PRO A 8 9.69 15.33 1.55
C PRO A 8 10.26 13.95 1.95
N PHE A 9 9.93 12.91 1.20
CA PHE A 9 10.42 11.55 1.45
C PHE A 9 11.96 11.48 1.42
N THR A 10 12.57 12.16 0.46
CA THR A 10 14.03 12.22 0.29
C THR A 10 14.72 13.02 1.40
N ALA A 11 14.01 13.88 2.11
CA ALA A 11 14.52 14.62 3.26
C ALA A 11 14.57 13.79 4.56
N ILE A 12 13.94 12.59 4.59
CA ILE A 12 13.98 11.69 5.74
C ILE A 12 15.37 11.11 5.88
N ILE A 13 16.03 11.37 7.02
CA ILE A 13 17.38 10.90 7.31
C ILE A 13 17.30 9.48 7.87
N GLY A 14 18.24 8.64 7.41
CA GLY A 14 18.31 7.25 7.81
C GLY A 14 17.12 6.43 7.35
N GLN A 15 16.80 5.37 8.11
CA GLN A 15 15.67 4.48 7.85
C GLN A 15 15.67 3.88 6.43
N ASP A 16 16.87 3.63 5.86
CA ASP A 16 17.03 3.27 4.45
C ASP A 16 16.35 1.93 4.12
N THR A 17 16.37 0.97 5.05
CA THR A 17 15.66 -0.30 4.88
C THR A 17 14.14 -0.09 4.82
N MET A 18 13.58 0.78 5.67
CA MET A 18 12.16 1.12 5.65
C MET A 18 11.80 1.83 4.34
N LYS A 19 12.56 2.85 3.96
CA LYS A 19 12.34 3.58 2.69
C LYS A 19 12.38 2.63 1.50
N ARG A 20 13.37 1.72 1.46
CA ARG A 20 13.48 0.71 0.40
C ARG A 20 12.27 -0.22 0.38
N ALA A 21 11.86 -0.76 1.51
CA ALA A 21 10.69 -1.64 1.60
C ALA A 21 9.40 -0.94 1.14
N LEU A 22 9.20 0.32 1.53
CA LEU A 22 8.07 1.12 1.10
C LEU A 22 8.05 1.34 -0.42
N VAL A 23 9.20 1.68 -1.02
CA VAL A 23 9.32 1.84 -2.48
C VAL A 23 9.04 0.52 -3.20
N LEU A 24 9.61 -0.60 -2.74
CA LEU A 24 9.33 -1.92 -3.33
C LEU A 24 7.84 -2.25 -3.31
N ASN A 25 7.16 -1.99 -2.20
CA ASN A 25 5.74 -2.27 -2.04
C ASN A 25 4.84 -1.46 -2.97
N VAL A 26 5.16 -0.19 -3.23
CA VAL A 26 4.36 0.63 -4.17
C VAL A 26 4.69 0.37 -5.62
N VAL A 27 5.92 -0.04 -5.94
CA VAL A 27 6.30 -0.50 -7.28
C VAL A 27 5.61 -1.82 -7.62
N ASN A 28 5.49 -2.72 -6.65
CA ASN A 28 4.85 -4.02 -6.81
C ASN A 28 3.84 -4.32 -5.68
N PRO A 29 2.61 -3.84 -5.78
CA PRO A 29 1.58 -4.12 -4.77
C PRO A 29 1.27 -5.62 -4.58
N LYS A 30 1.62 -6.46 -5.60
CA LYS A 30 1.46 -7.94 -5.53
C LYS A 30 2.44 -8.62 -4.57
N LEU A 31 3.35 -7.87 -3.95
CA LEU A 31 4.20 -8.40 -2.86
C LEU A 31 3.36 -8.85 -1.67
N GLY A 32 2.28 -8.11 -1.32
CA GLY A 32 1.41 -8.48 -0.21
C GLY A 32 1.60 -7.62 1.04
N GLY A 33 2.29 -6.48 0.93
CA GLY A 33 2.39 -5.48 1.98
C GLY A 33 3.70 -5.44 2.75
N VAL A 34 3.86 -4.36 3.51
CA VAL A 34 5.02 -4.08 4.37
C VAL A 34 4.56 -3.91 5.82
N LEU A 35 5.18 -4.61 6.73
CA LEU A 35 5.05 -4.40 8.17
C LEU A 35 6.26 -3.63 8.69
N ILE A 36 6.03 -2.48 9.32
CA ILE A 36 7.07 -1.65 9.92
C ILE A 36 6.98 -1.77 11.45
N GLN A 37 7.94 -2.44 12.04
CA GLN A 37 8.03 -2.64 13.49
C GLN A 37 8.97 -1.60 14.10
N GLY A 38 8.54 -0.88 15.12
CA GLY A 38 9.41 0.07 15.81
C GLY A 38 8.66 1.02 16.72
N GLU A 39 9.41 1.68 17.59
CA GLU A 39 8.91 2.61 18.60
C GLU A 39 8.21 3.84 17.98
N LYS A 40 7.41 4.53 18.80
CA LYS A 40 6.79 5.80 18.42
C LYS A 40 7.87 6.86 18.13
N GLY A 41 7.58 7.77 17.19
CA GLY A 41 8.50 8.86 16.85
C GLY A 41 9.61 8.51 15.85
N THR A 42 9.62 7.32 15.27
CA THR A 42 10.63 6.89 14.26
C THR A 42 10.25 7.24 12.82
N ALA A 43 9.40 8.25 12.62
CA ALA A 43 8.97 8.79 11.33
C ALA A 43 8.20 7.81 10.40
N LYS A 44 7.65 6.71 10.91
CA LYS A 44 6.91 5.71 10.12
C LYS A 44 5.76 6.33 9.32
N SER A 45 4.81 6.97 9.99
CA SER A 45 3.66 7.61 9.35
C SER A 45 4.04 8.78 8.43
N THR A 46 5.09 9.52 8.79
CA THR A 46 5.64 10.59 7.93
C THR A 46 6.17 10.00 6.62
N ALA A 47 6.92 8.90 6.67
CA ALA A 47 7.46 8.24 5.48
C ALA A 47 6.35 7.71 4.56
N VAL A 48 5.30 7.11 5.12
CA VAL A 48 4.18 6.57 4.32
C VAL A 48 3.41 7.70 3.62
N ARG A 49 3.12 8.80 4.32
CA ARG A 49 2.43 9.95 3.71
C ARG A 49 3.31 10.62 2.65
N ALA A 50 4.60 10.79 2.92
CA ALA A 50 5.55 11.36 1.98
C ALA A 50 5.73 10.49 0.72
N LEU A 51 5.61 9.17 0.85
CA LEU A 51 5.69 8.24 -0.28
C LEU A 51 4.56 8.47 -1.29
N ALA A 52 3.35 8.77 -0.85
CA ALA A 52 2.22 9.00 -1.75
C ALA A 52 2.47 10.19 -2.70
N ASP A 53 3.21 11.21 -2.24
CA ASP A 53 3.55 12.38 -3.05
C ASP A 53 4.63 12.07 -4.12
N LEU A 54 5.34 10.94 -4.01
CA LEU A 54 6.29 10.46 -5.03
C LEU A 54 5.61 9.65 -6.14
N LEU A 55 4.35 9.24 -5.95
CA LEU A 55 3.69 8.37 -6.91
C LEU A 55 3.01 9.17 -8.01
N PRO A 56 3.10 8.72 -9.27
CA PRO A 56 2.43 9.40 -10.37
C PRO A 56 0.92 9.41 -10.16
N PRO A 57 0.24 10.44 -10.64
CA PRO A 57 -1.22 10.43 -10.68
C PRO A 57 -1.69 9.27 -11.57
N ARG A 58 -2.77 8.63 -11.17
CA ARG A 58 -3.32 7.46 -11.84
C ARG A 58 -4.50 7.85 -12.71
N ARG A 59 -4.63 7.18 -13.85
CA ARG A 59 -5.80 7.26 -14.71
C ARG A 59 -6.93 6.47 -14.07
N CYS A 60 -8.10 7.08 -13.94
CA CYS A 60 -9.29 6.45 -13.37
C CYS A 60 -10.49 6.71 -14.28
N ILE A 61 -11.44 5.80 -14.29
CA ILE A 61 -12.74 6.02 -14.91
C ILE A 61 -13.48 7.08 -14.10
N LYS A 62 -13.87 8.17 -14.76
CA LYS A 62 -14.51 9.32 -14.12
C LYS A 62 -15.83 8.94 -13.45
N GLY A 63 -15.92 9.25 -12.16
CA GLY A 63 -17.10 8.96 -11.35
C GLY A 63 -17.23 7.49 -10.94
N CYS A 64 -16.25 6.63 -11.18
CA CYS A 64 -16.22 5.28 -10.65
C CYS A 64 -15.89 5.30 -9.16
N ARG A 65 -16.75 4.67 -8.34
CA ARG A 65 -16.59 4.58 -6.87
C ARG A 65 -15.36 3.77 -6.45
N PHE A 66 -14.88 2.90 -7.33
CA PHE A 66 -13.75 2.02 -7.09
C PHE A 66 -12.46 2.48 -7.80
N HIS A 67 -12.48 3.63 -8.48
CA HIS A 67 -11.33 4.19 -9.18
C HIS A 67 -10.73 3.23 -10.23
N ASP A 68 -11.57 2.52 -10.97
CA ASP A 68 -11.16 1.53 -11.97
C ASP A 68 -10.19 2.10 -12.99
N ASP A 69 -9.26 1.26 -13.43
CA ASP A 69 -8.30 1.60 -14.48
C ASP A 69 -8.96 1.52 -15.85
N PRO A 70 -9.03 2.61 -16.63
CA PRO A 70 -9.62 2.54 -17.97
C PRO A 70 -8.89 1.55 -18.90
N ASP A 71 -7.62 1.26 -18.63
CA ASP A 71 -6.79 0.40 -19.47
C ASP A 71 -6.80 -1.08 -19.02
N ASP A 72 -7.43 -1.41 -17.86
CA ASP A 72 -7.50 -2.76 -17.30
C ASP A 72 -8.95 -3.25 -17.21
N LYS A 73 -9.61 -3.41 -18.34
CA LYS A 73 -11.04 -3.81 -18.42
C LYS A 73 -11.35 -5.10 -17.66
N ALA A 74 -10.41 -6.03 -17.59
CA ALA A 74 -10.61 -7.31 -16.90
C ALA A 74 -10.85 -7.17 -15.40
N ASN A 75 -10.49 -6.03 -14.82
CA ASN A 75 -10.58 -5.76 -13.38
C ASN A 75 -11.52 -4.60 -13.05
N TRP A 76 -12.41 -4.24 -13.94
CA TRP A 76 -13.44 -3.25 -13.67
C TRP A 76 -14.48 -3.79 -12.67
N CYS A 77 -15.11 -2.90 -11.94
CA CYS A 77 -16.30 -3.22 -11.17
C CYS A 77 -17.52 -3.48 -12.08
N ASP A 78 -18.52 -4.16 -11.56
CA ASP A 78 -19.74 -4.50 -12.33
C ASP A 78 -20.40 -3.26 -12.93
N GLU A 79 -20.46 -2.15 -12.18
CA GLU A 79 -21.05 -0.89 -12.66
C GLU A 79 -20.34 -0.31 -13.88
N CYS A 80 -19.00 -0.40 -13.91
CA CYS A 80 -18.22 0.04 -15.07
C CYS A 80 -18.38 -0.91 -16.26
N HIS A 81 -18.45 -2.21 -16.01
CA HIS A 81 -18.73 -3.19 -17.04
C HIS A 81 -20.11 -2.95 -17.68
N GLU A 82 -21.14 -2.76 -16.89
CA GLU A 82 -22.50 -2.50 -17.39
C GLU A 82 -22.59 -1.18 -18.17
N LYS A 83 -21.96 -0.13 -17.65
CA LYS A 83 -22.05 1.22 -18.23
C LYS A 83 -21.23 1.39 -19.52
N TYR A 84 -20.09 0.73 -19.61
CA TYR A 84 -19.12 0.94 -20.69
C TYR A 84 -18.84 -0.31 -21.53
N ASP A 85 -19.80 -1.26 -21.59
CA ASP A 85 -19.64 -2.50 -22.38
C ASP A 85 -19.36 -2.21 -23.88
N HIS A 86 -19.99 -1.15 -24.40
CA HIS A 86 -19.89 -0.74 -25.81
C HIS A 86 -19.41 0.70 -26.01
N ALA A 87 -18.87 1.35 -24.97
CA ALA A 87 -18.42 2.74 -25.02
C ALA A 87 -17.06 2.91 -24.33
N GLU A 88 -16.29 3.89 -24.75
CA GLU A 88 -15.08 4.28 -24.03
C GLU A 88 -15.44 5.14 -22.81
N PRO A 89 -14.86 4.85 -21.62
CA PRO A 89 -15.12 5.65 -20.43
C PRO A 89 -14.42 7.01 -20.50
N GLU A 90 -15.06 8.03 -19.92
CA GLU A 90 -14.37 9.28 -19.60
C GLU A 90 -13.30 9.00 -18.55
N VAL A 91 -12.11 9.58 -18.74
CA VAL A 91 -10.95 9.38 -17.87
C VAL A 91 -10.64 10.65 -17.09
N GLU A 92 -10.31 10.49 -15.82
CA GLU A 92 -9.77 11.55 -14.98
C GLU A 92 -8.43 11.13 -14.36
N MET A 93 -7.60 12.12 -14.03
CA MET A 93 -6.32 11.90 -13.35
C MET A 93 -6.48 12.17 -11.87
N LEU A 94 -6.29 11.15 -11.04
CA LEU A 94 -6.37 11.26 -9.59
C LEU A 94 -4.99 11.07 -8.93
N PRO A 95 -4.62 11.91 -7.95
CA PRO A 95 -3.40 11.72 -7.19
C PRO A 95 -3.51 10.44 -6.35
N MET A 96 -2.38 9.80 -6.11
CA MET A 96 -2.30 8.73 -5.12
C MET A 96 -2.61 9.29 -3.73
N LYS A 97 -3.30 8.50 -2.91
CA LYS A 97 -3.68 8.87 -1.55
C LYS A 97 -3.19 7.82 -0.55
N VAL A 98 -2.99 8.25 0.68
CA VAL A 98 -2.92 7.35 1.83
C VAL A 98 -4.31 7.30 2.42
N VAL A 99 -4.91 6.11 2.38
CA VAL A 99 -6.18 5.80 3.04
C VAL A 99 -5.82 5.21 4.40
N GLU A 100 -6.23 5.89 5.47
CA GLU A 100 -5.90 5.47 6.83
C GLU A 100 -7.04 4.62 7.40
N LEU A 101 -6.69 3.47 7.97
CA LEU A 101 -7.62 2.62 8.69
C LEU A 101 -7.49 2.89 10.19
N PRO A 102 -8.55 3.38 10.84
CA PRO A 102 -8.56 3.54 12.29
C PRO A 102 -8.55 2.17 13.01
N VAL A 103 -7.84 2.06 14.13
CA VAL A 103 -7.80 0.83 14.95
C VAL A 103 -9.18 0.42 15.50
N SER A 104 -10.12 1.36 15.58
CA SER A 104 -11.50 1.11 16.00
C SER A 104 -12.44 0.77 14.84
N ALA A 105 -11.92 0.53 13.63
CA ALA A 105 -12.74 0.21 12.48
C ALA A 105 -13.41 -1.15 12.65
N THR A 106 -14.73 -1.19 12.45
CA THR A 106 -15.48 -2.43 12.37
C THR A 106 -15.33 -3.06 10.99
N GLU A 107 -15.56 -4.36 10.87
CA GLU A 107 -15.51 -5.08 9.60
C GLU A 107 -16.37 -4.39 8.54
N ASP A 108 -17.62 -4.04 8.85
CA ASP A 108 -18.55 -3.36 7.94
C ASP A 108 -17.98 -2.06 7.37
N ARG A 109 -17.28 -1.30 8.19
CA ARG A 109 -16.63 -0.07 7.74
C ARG A 109 -15.45 -0.34 6.81
N VAL A 110 -14.82 -1.48 6.95
CA VAL A 110 -13.67 -1.90 6.11
C VAL A 110 -14.16 -2.42 4.77
N VAL A 111 -15.04 -3.42 4.78
CA VAL A 111 -15.48 -4.12 3.57
C VAL A 111 -16.64 -3.42 2.87
N GLY A 112 -17.44 -2.65 3.61
CA GLY A 112 -18.70 -2.08 3.15
C GLY A 112 -19.91 -2.91 3.55
N THR A 113 -21.11 -2.40 3.27
CA THR A 113 -22.37 -3.02 3.66
C THR A 113 -23.33 -3.17 2.49
N LEU A 114 -24.08 -4.28 2.51
CA LEU A 114 -25.18 -4.50 1.59
C LEU A 114 -26.48 -3.98 2.25
N ASP A 115 -27.20 -3.11 1.56
CA ASP A 115 -28.53 -2.70 1.96
C ASP A 115 -29.54 -3.77 1.49
N ILE A 116 -29.81 -4.70 2.41
CA ILE A 116 -30.70 -5.84 2.15
C ILE A 116 -32.14 -5.38 1.98
N GLU A 117 -32.59 -4.35 2.72
CA GLU A 117 -33.94 -3.83 2.61
C GLU A 117 -34.21 -3.23 1.22
N ALA A 118 -33.27 -2.44 0.70
CA ALA A 118 -33.35 -1.89 -0.65
C ALA A 118 -33.31 -3.00 -1.71
N ALA A 119 -32.47 -4.01 -1.51
CA ALA A 119 -32.37 -5.15 -2.43
C ALA A 119 -33.68 -5.94 -2.52
N ILE A 120 -34.38 -6.16 -1.40
CA ILE A 120 -35.65 -6.87 -1.35
C ILE A 120 -36.80 -6.00 -1.89
N ARG A 121 -36.83 -4.71 -1.55
CA ARG A 121 -37.93 -3.81 -1.94
C ARG A 121 -37.90 -3.40 -3.40
N GLU A 122 -36.71 -3.10 -3.91
CA GLU A 122 -36.50 -2.46 -5.22
C GLU A 122 -35.90 -3.40 -6.26
N GLY A 123 -35.46 -4.60 -5.85
CA GLY A 123 -34.76 -5.54 -6.73
C GLY A 123 -33.38 -5.00 -7.18
N LYS A 124 -32.90 -3.93 -6.56
CA LYS A 124 -31.61 -3.33 -6.87
C LYS A 124 -30.60 -3.61 -5.75
N ARG A 125 -29.43 -4.10 -6.13
CA ARG A 125 -28.32 -4.26 -5.18
C ARG A 125 -27.82 -2.88 -4.79
N SER A 126 -28.07 -2.44 -3.57
CA SER A 126 -27.48 -1.23 -3.01
C SER A 126 -26.31 -1.64 -2.14
N PHE A 127 -25.12 -1.19 -2.51
CA PHE A 127 -23.87 -1.43 -1.77
C PHE A 127 -23.28 -0.10 -1.30
N GLU A 128 -23.09 0.02 0.01
CA GLU A 128 -22.38 1.12 0.63
C GLU A 128 -20.88 0.76 0.71
N THR A 129 -20.04 1.55 0.06
CA THR A 129 -18.61 1.28 -0.05
C THR A 129 -17.88 1.45 1.28
N GLY A 130 -17.01 0.49 1.61
CA GLY A 130 -16.10 0.56 2.75
C GLY A 130 -14.73 1.16 2.39
N ILE A 131 -13.84 1.15 3.39
CA ILE A 131 -12.46 1.67 3.25
C ILE A 131 -11.68 0.95 2.15
N LEU A 132 -11.92 -0.33 1.91
CA LEU A 132 -11.26 -1.10 0.85
C LEU A 132 -11.58 -0.59 -0.56
N ALA A 133 -12.77 -0.03 -0.77
CA ALA A 133 -13.13 0.62 -2.02
C ALA A 133 -12.30 1.90 -2.23
N ASP A 134 -12.20 2.75 -1.20
CA ASP A 134 -11.37 3.96 -1.24
C ASP A 134 -9.88 3.63 -1.39
N ALA A 135 -9.44 2.51 -0.81
CA ALA A 135 -8.07 2.05 -0.88
C ALA A 135 -7.69 1.50 -2.26
N ASN A 136 -8.66 1.12 -3.10
CA ASN A 136 -8.35 0.54 -4.41
C ASN A 136 -7.43 1.46 -5.23
N ARG A 137 -6.29 0.91 -5.67
CA ARG A 137 -5.22 1.60 -6.39
C ARG A 137 -4.58 2.77 -5.61
N ASN A 138 -4.64 2.71 -4.26
CA ASN A 138 -4.05 3.65 -3.31
C ASN A 138 -3.11 2.92 -2.33
N ILE A 139 -2.56 3.67 -1.37
CA ILE A 139 -1.86 3.09 -0.21
C ILE A 139 -2.87 2.96 0.92
N LEU A 140 -3.05 1.74 1.45
CA LEU A 140 -3.78 1.51 2.69
C LEU A 140 -2.79 1.49 3.85
N TYR A 141 -2.93 2.44 4.75
CA TYR A 141 -2.09 2.58 5.93
C TYR A 141 -2.85 2.18 7.20
N VAL A 142 -2.29 1.25 7.93
CA VAL A 142 -2.83 0.75 9.19
C VAL A 142 -1.82 1.03 10.30
N ASP A 143 -2.11 2.03 11.11
CA ASP A 143 -1.27 2.31 12.28
C ASP A 143 -1.61 1.37 13.41
N GLU A 144 -0.59 0.83 14.10
CA GLU A 144 -0.75 -0.10 15.21
C GLU A 144 -1.64 -1.33 14.84
N ILE A 145 -1.31 -2.01 13.74
CA ILE A 145 -2.10 -3.14 13.20
C ILE A 145 -2.30 -4.28 14.19
N ASN A 146 -1.38 -4.42 15.16
CA ASN A 146 -1.47 -5.38 16.26
C ASN A 146 -2.63 -5.11 17.25
N LEU A 147 -3.22 -3.92 17.20
CA LEU A 147 -4.37 -3.54 18.03
C LEU A 147 -5.72 -3.70 17.32
N LEU A 148 -5.72 -3.99 16.01
CA LEU A 148 -6.94 -4.30 15.28
C LEU A 148 -7.50 -5.67 15.69
N ASP A 149 -8.82 -5.80 15.55
CA ASP A 149 -9.47 -7.11 15.62
C ASP A 149 -8.90 -8.06 14.57
N ASP A 150 -8.62 -9.30 14.96
CA ASP A 150 -7.96 -10.28 14.11
C ASP A 150 -8.74 -10.56 12.82
N HIS A 151 -10.07 -10.60 12.92
CA HIS A 151 -10.92 -10.84 11.76
C HIS A 151 -10.79 -9.70 10.75
N VAL A 152 -10.72 -8.46 11.20
CA VAL A 152 -10.46 -7.30 10.34
C VAL A 152 -9.11 -7.42 9.65
N VAL A 153 -8.05 -7.82 10.39
CA VAL A 153 -6.72 -8.00 9.80
C VAL A 153 -6.72 -9.12 8.77
N ASP A 154 -7.40 -10.23 9.04
CA ASP A 154 -7.53 -11.34 8.08
C ASP A 154 -8.20 -10.88 6.78
N VAL A 155 -9.31 -10.16 6.86
CA VAL A 155 -10.01 -9.60 5.70
C VAL A 155 -9.13 -8.65 4.89
N LEU A 156 -8.36 -7.78 5.57
CA LEU A 156 -7.41 -6.88 4.92
C LEU A 156 -6.34 -7.62 4.14
N LEU A 157 -5.73 -8.63 4.76
CA LEU A 157 -4.64 -9.40 4.16
C LEU A 157 -5.14 -10.29 3.02
N ASP A 158 -6.34 -10.86 3.14
CA ASP A 158 -6.96 -11.65 2.08
C ASP A 158 -7.31 -10.76 0.88
N SER A 159 -7.92 -9.59 1.11
CA SER A 159 -8.20 -8.63 0.06
C SER A 159 -6.93 -8.12 -0.63
N ALA A 160 -5.86 -7.85 0.12
CA ALA A 160 -4.56 -7.46 -0.43
C ALA A 160 -3.95 -8.56 -1.31
N ALA A 161 -4.10 -9.82 -0.92
CA ALA A 161 -3.58 -10.97 -1.67
C ALA A 161 -4.39 -11.26 -2.94
N MET A 162 -5.72 -11.19 -2.84
CA MET A 162 -6.64 -11.48 -3.95
C MET A 162 -6.83 -10.30 -4.91
N GLY A 163 -6.67 -9.06 -4.43
CA GLY A 163 -6.96 -7.84 -5.18
C GLY A 163 -8.45 -7.58 -5.37
N ILE A 164 -9.30 -8.28 -4.62
CA ILE A 164 -10.77 -8.21 -4.66
C ILE A 164 -11.27 -8.25 -3.22
N ASN A 165 -12.29 -7.44 -2.93
CA ASN A 165 -13.09 -7.55 -1.71
C ASN A 165 -14.45 -8.17 -2.06
N THR A 166 -14.87 -9.19 -1.31
CA THR A 166 -16.15 -9.86 -1.48
C THR A 166 -16.94 -9.80 -0.17
N VAL A 167 -18.15 -9.29 -0.24
CA VAL A 167 -19.09 -9.20 0.89
C VAL A 167 -20.25 -10.13 0.63
N GLU A 168 -20.47 -11.09 1.52
CA GLU A 168 -21.57 -12.04 1.45
C GLU A 168 -22.48 -11.86 2.65
N ARG A 169 -23.77 -11.56 2.41
CA ARG A 169 -24.78 -11.45 3.46
C ARG A 169 -26.12 -12.01 2.98
N GLU A 170 -26.73 -12.86 3.77
CA GLU A 170 -28.07 -13.45 3.53
C GLU A 170 -28.24 -14.04 2.11
N GLY A 171 -27.18 -14.66 1.57
CA GLY A 171 -27.20 -15.26 0.23
C GLY A 171 -27.00 -14.26 -0.92
N ILE A 172 -26.75 -12.97 -0.62
CA ILE A 172 -26.39 -11.96 -1.60
C ILE A 172 -24.87 -11.76 -1.53
N SER A 173 -24.19 -11.89 -2.67
CA SER A 173 -22.75 -11.62 -2.80
C SER A 173 -22.51 -10.40 -3.66
N TYR A 174 -21.59 -9.54 -3.21
CA TYR A 174 -21.11 -8.39 -3.96
C TYR A 174 -19.59 -8.35 -3.91
N SER A 175 -18.95 -8.19 -5.07
CA SER A 175 -17.49 -8.12 -5.15
C SER A 175 -17.07 -6.84 -5.87
N HIS A 176 -15.95 -6.28 -5.45
CA HIS A 176 -15.34 -5.13 -6.11
C HIS A 176 -13.81 -5.19 -6.08
N PRO A 177 -13.12 -4.51 -7.00
CA PRO A 177 -11.67 -4.42 -6.97
C PRO A 177 -11.18 -3.79 -5.66
N ALA A 178 -10.13 -4.40 -5.07
CA ALA A 178 -9.47 -3.93 -3.84
C ALA A 178 -7.97 -4.16 -3.93
N ARG A 179 -7.33 -3.53 -4.92
CA ARG A 179 -5.88 -3.62 -5.16
C ARG A 179 -5.19 -2.42 -4.57
N PHE A 180 -4.50 -2.60 -3.48
CA PHE A 180 -3.83 -1.52 -2.75
C PHE A 180 -2.45 -1.94 -2.26
N SER A 181 -1.61 -0.94 -2.00
CA SER A 181 -0.32 -1.16 -1.33
C SER A 181 -0.55 -1.11 0.17
N LEU A 182 -0.55 -2.28 0.84
CA LEU A 182 -0.75 -2.35 2.28
C LEU A 182 0.53 -1.96 3.03
N VAL A 183 0.41 -1.05 3.99
CA VAL A 183 1.46 -0.70 4.94
C VAL A 183 0.90 -0.76 6.35
N GLY A 184 1.36 -1.73 7.13
CA GLY A 184 1.05 -1.85 8.55
C GLY A 184 2.22 -1.34 9.39
N THR A 185 1.92 -0.69 10.51
CA THR A 185 2.91 -0.41 11.54
C THR A 185 2.56 -1.14 12.82
N MET A 186 3.55 -1.42 13.63
CA MET A 186 3.36 -1.89 15.00
C MET A 186 4.43 -1.34 15.92
N ASN A 187 4.07 -1.17 17.18
CA ASN A 187 5.01 -0.93 18.27
C ASN A 187 5.15 -2.22 19.09
N PRO A 188 6.34 -2.84 19.13
CA PRO A 188 6.55 -4.07 19.91
C PRO A 188 6.26 -3.94 21.41
N GLU A 189 6.27 -2.71 21.96
CA GLU A 189 5.92 -2.47 23.35
C GLU A 189 4.42 -2.58 23.63
N GLU A 190 3.58 -2.45 22.62
CA GLU A 190 2.12 -2.49 22.72
C GLU A 190 1.53 -3.88 22.43
N GLY A 191 2.38 -4.86 22.20
CA GLY A 191 2.00 -6.25 21.97
C GLY A 191 2.64 -6.85 20.72
N ASP A 192 2.63 -8.16 20.68
CA ASP A 192 3.17 -8.92 19.54
C ASP A 192 2.12 -9.08 18.43
N ILE A 193 2.60 -9.19 17.20
CA ILE A 193 1.79 -9.63 16.09
C ILE A 193 1.77 -11.16 16.04
N ARG A 194 0.60 -11.73 15.77
CA ARG A 194 0.48 -13.19 15.63
C ARG A 194 1.36 -13.70 14.49
N PRO A 195 2.03 -14.85 14.66
CA PRO A 195 2.86 -15.43 13.61
C PRO A 195 2.11 -15.60 12.27
N GLN A 196 0.84 -16.01 12.31
CA GLN A 196 0.01 -16.21 11.12
C GLN A 196 -0.23 -14.90 10.34
N LEU A 197 -0.29 -13.75 11.03
CA LEU A 197 -0.43 -12.44 10.40
C LEU A 197 0.92 -11.97 9.84
N LEU A 198 2.01 -12.21 10.58
CA LEU A 198 3.36 -11.88 10.14
C LEU A 198 3.70 -12.59 8.83
N ASP A 199 3.34 -13.86 8.70
CA ASP A 199 3.58 -14.67 7.49
C ASP A 199 2.85 -14.14 6.23
N ARG A 200 1.81 -13.33 6.42
CA ARG A 200 1.06 -12.76 5.30
C ARG A 200 1.68 -11.48 4.75
N PHE A 201 2.51 -10.79 5.54
CA PHE A 201 3.28 -9.65 5.06
C PHE A 201 4.51 -10.13 4.29
N ALA A 202 4.70 -9.61 3.07
CA ALA A 202 5.85 -9.94 2.26
C ALA A 202 7.15 -9.39 2.82
N LEU A 203 7.10 -8.17 3.34
CA LEU A 203 8.25 -7.47 3.88
C LEU A 203 7.99 -7.08 5.32
N SER A 204 8.96 -7.36 6.19
CA SER A 204 8.95 -6.90 7.57
C SER A 204 10.24 -6.17 7.89
N VAL A 205 10.13 -4.95 8.40
CA VAL A 205 11.26 -4.06 8.65
C VAL A 205 11.24 -3.59 10.10
N LYS A 206 12.37 -3.75 10.78
CA LYS A 206 12.58 -3.17 12.10
C LYS A 206 13.18 -1.77 11.98
N VAL A 207 12.57 -0.82 12.63
CA VAL A 207 12.94 0.58 12.67
C VAL A 207 13.33 0.96 14.08
N VAL A 208 14.53 1.48 14.24
CA VAL A 208 15.04 1.97 15.52
C VAL A 208 15.32 3.48 15.42
N GLY A 209 15.25 4.17 16.54
CA GLY A 209 15.63 5.58 16.61
C GLY A 209 17.09 5.78 16.22
N GLU A 210 17.40 6.90 15.54
CA GLU A 210 18.76 7.24 15.18
C GLU A 210 19.65 7.40 16.43
N GLN A 211 20.77 6.70 16.43
CA GLN A 211 21.72 6.70 17.59
C GLN A 211 22.90 7.64 17.36
N ASP A 212 23.15 8.05 16.13
CA ASP A 212 24.21 9.00 15.81
C ASP A 212 23.76 10.43 16.16
N PRO A 213 24.47 11.12 17.10
CA PRO A 213 24.10 12.46 17.53
C PRO A 213 24.08 13.50 16.41
N GLU A 214 24.99 13.39 15.43
CA GLU A 214 25.06 14.33 14.30
C GLU A 214 23.86 14.19 13.37
N LYS A 215 23.51 12.95 13.02
CA LYS A 215 22.30 12.66 12.25
C LYS A 215 21.04 13.06 13.01
N ARG A 216 21.00 12.84 14.31
CA ARG A 216 19.87 13.23 15.16
C ARG A 216 19.70 14.74 15.22
N ALA A 217 20.80 15.49 15.32
CA ALA A 217 20.78 16.95 15.24
C ALA A 217 20.28 17.44 13.87
N GLU A 218 20.69 16.79 12.80
CA GLU A 218 20.24 17.13 11.45
C GLU A 218 18.74 16.80 11.25
N ILE A 219 18.22 15.71 11.81
CA ILE A 219 16.78 15.40 11.83
C ILE A 219 16.00 16.55 12.48
N ILE A 220 16.45 17.00 13.65
CA ILE A 220 15.82 18.11 14.38
C ILE A 220 15.86 19.37 13.54
N LYS A 221 17.03 19.71 12.98
CA LYS A 221 17.22 20.91 12.14
C LYS A 221 16.26 20.92 10.93
N ARG A 222 16.18 19.80 10.19
CA ARG A 222 15.26 19.68 9.04
C ARG A 222 13.81 19.81 9.46
N ARG A 223 13.44 19.22 10.59
CA ARG A 223 12.06 19.31 11.10
C ARG A 223 11.69 20.73 11.48
N LEU A 224 12.55 21.44 12.21
CA LEU A 224 12.34 22.84 12.59
C LEU A 224 12.31 23.76 11.38
N ALA A 225 13.17 23.54 10.38
CA ALA A 225 13.16 24.32 9.14
C ALA A 225 11.86 24.17 8.37
N TYR A 226 11.35 22.92 8.26
CA TYR A 226 10.06 22.64 7.63
C TYR A 226 8.89 23.27 8.40
N GLU A 227 8.90 23.23 9.73
CA GLU A 227 7.82 23.81 10.56
C GLU A 227 7.82 25.34 10.53
N ALA A 228 8.99 25.96 10.44
CA ALA A 228 9.14 27.42 10.36
C ALA A 228 8.60 27.99 9.04
N ASP A 229 9.00 27.41 7.92
CA ASP A 229 8.50 27.80 6.58
C ASP A 229 8.55 26.57 5.64
N PRO A 230 7.42 25.90 5.41
CA PRO A 230 7.38 24.70 4.57
C PRO A 230 7.81 24.93 3.12
N GLN A 231 7.48 26.07 2.52
CA GLN A 231 7.66 26.25 1.08
C GLN A 231 9.13 26.28 0.66
N PRO A 232 10.02 27.10 1.26
CA PRO A 232 11.45 27.07 0.93
C PRO A 232 12.09 25.71 1.20
N PHE A 233 11.63 25.00 2.24
CA PHE A 233 12.10 23.67 2.54
C PHE A 233 11.72 22.68 1.43
N LEU A 234 10.48 22.70 0.98
CA LEU A 234 10.00 21.86 -0.12
C LEU A 234 10.72 22.17 -1.42
N ASP A 235 10.94 23.45 -1.72
CA ASP A 235 11.64 23.89 -2.93
C ASP A 235 13.12 23.40 -2.92
N ALA A 236 13.77 23.39 -1.76
CA ALA A 236 15.15 22.89 -1.62
C ALA A 236 15.27 21.36 -1.88
N TRP A 237 14.21 20.58 -1.67
CA TRP A 237 14.21 19.12 -1.87
C TRP A 237 13.55 18.69 -3.19
N LYS A 238 13.11 19.63 -4.00
CA LYS A 238 12.34 19.36 -5.21
C LYS A 238 13.10 18.46 -6.20
N ASP A 239 14.37 18.77 -6.47
CA ASP A 239 15.15 18.02 -7.45
C ASP A 239 15.41 16.57 -7.04
N GLU A 240 15.65 16.33 -5.75
CA GLU A 240 15.81 14.98 -5.20
C GLU A 240 14.48 14.20 -5.23
N GLN A 241 13.38 14.86 -4.90
CA GLN A 241 12.05 14.28 -5.00
C GLN A 241 11.72 13.89 -6.45
N GLU A 242 11.99 14.75 -7.43
CA GLU A 242 11.77 14.45 -8.84
C GLU A 242 12.65 13.32 -9.37
N LYS A 243 13.89 13.18 -8.88
CA LYS A 243 14.75 12.04 -9.21
C LYS A 243 14.13 10.72 -8.71
N GLU A 244 13.62 10.72 -7.48
CA GLU A 244 13.01 9.54 -6.90
C GLU A 244 11.69 9.19 -7.58
N VAL A 245 10.85 10.17 -7.94
CA VAL A 245 9.65 9.98 -8.78
C VAL A 245 10.01 9.26 -10.08
N ARG A 246 10.98 9.79 -10.83
CA ARG A 246 11.43 9.19 -12.10
C ARG A 246 11.97 7.77 -11.92
N ARG A 247 12.65 7.50 -10.80
CA ARG A 247 13.15 6.17 -10.46
C ARG A 247 12.00 5.18 -10.24
N ILE A 248 10.99 5.59 -9.47
CA ILE A 248 9.80 4.77 -9.18
C ILE A 248 9.00 4.52 -10.47
N GLU A 249 8.74 5.55 -11.27
CA GLU A 249 8.02 5.41 -12.55
C GLU A 249 8.73 4.46 -13.51
N ARG A 250 10.07 4.57 -13.60
CA ARG A 250 10.88 3.67 -14.42
C ARG A 250 10.76 2.23 -13.91
N ALA A 251 10.86 2.03 -12.60
CA ALA A 251 10.74 0.71 -11.99
C ALA A 251 9.37 0.06 -12.27
N MET A 252 8.28 0.82 -12.17
CA MET A 252 6.93 0.33 -12.48
C MET A 252 6.80 -0.11 -13.96
N LYS A 253 7.48 0.58 -14.88
CA LYS A 253 7.49 0.22 -16.32
C LYS A 253 8.38 -0.97 -16.62
N LEU A 254 9.47 -1.15 -15.88
CA LEU A 254 10.43 -2.24 -16.07
C LEU A 254 9.95 -3.55 -15.44
N LEU A 255 9.23 -3.48 -14.32
CA LEU A 255 8.81 -4.67 -13.56
C LEU A 255 8.14 -5.76 -14.42
N PRO A 256 7.22 -5.48 -15.34
CA PRO A 256 6.64 -6.51 -16.21
C PRO A 256 7.62 -7.15 -17.21
N GLN A 257 8.81 -6.56 -17.37
CA GLN A 257 9.84 -7.03 -18.32
C GLN A 257 10.94 -7.83 -17.62
N VAL A 258 10.96 -7.84 -16.29
CA VAL A 258 11.95 -8.61 -15.51
C VAL A 258 11.66 -10.10 -15.68
N THR A 259 12.70 -10.85 -16.04
CA THR A 259 12.63 -12.31 -16.20
C THR A 259 13.51 -13.00 -15.17
N VAL A 260 13.04 -14.09 -14.61
CA VAL A 260 13.76 -14.88 -13.62
C VAL A 260 14.29 -16.16 -14.25
N SER A 261 15.60 -16.38 -14.15
CA SER A 261 16.22 -17.63 -14.64
C SER A 261 15.95 -18.80 -13.68
N ASN A 262 16.04 -20.04 -14.22
CA ASN A 262 15.92 -21.25 -13.40
C ASN A 262 16.96 -21.31 -12.28
N ASP A 263 18.15 -20.77 -12.47
CA ASP A 263 19.19 -20.74 -11.43
C ASP A 263 18.79 -19.89 -10.23
N ILE A 264 18.12 -18.76 -10.47
CA ILE A 264 17.59 -17.90 -9.41
C ILE A 264 16.43 -18.59 -8.67
N LEU A 265 15.55 -19.29 -9.39
CA LEU A 265 14.48 -20.09 -8.76
C LEU A 265 15.05 -21.19 -7.86
N LEU A 266 16.06 -21.89 -8.34
CA LEU A 266 16.76 -22.92 -7.56
C LEU A 266 17.51 -22.34 -6.35
N LEU A 267 18.10 -21.15 -6.51
CA LEU A 267 18.77 -20.46 -5.41
C LEU A 267 17.76 -20.05 -4.32
N ALA A 268 16.61 -19.51 -4.69
CA ALA A 268 15.54 -19.13 -3.75
C ALA A 268 15.06 -20.36 -2.97
N ALA A 269 14.77 -21.47 -3.65
CA ALA A 269 14.37 -22.72 -3.02
C ALA A 269 15.43 -23.24 -2.04
N LYS A 270 16.71 -23.22 -2.41
CA LYS A 270 17.81 -23.61 -1.52
C LYS A 270 17.90 -22.74 -0.27
N ILE A 271 17.73 -21.43 -0.41
CA ILE A 271 17.72 -20.49 0.72
C ILE A 271 16.59 -20.85 1.69
N SER A 272 15.36 -21.02 1.19
CA SER A 272 14.20 -21.36 2.02
C SER A 272 14.38 -22.69 2.75
N ILE A 273 14.87 -23.71 2.06
CA ILE A 273 15.16 -25.03 2.67
C ILE A 273 16.23 -24.89 3.77
N THR A 274 17.32 -24.15 3.49
CA THR A 274 18.41 -23.94 4.46
C THR A 274 17.95 -23.21 5.72
N LEU A 275 17.00 -22.29 5.56
CA LEU A 275 16.40 -21.54 6.67
C LEU A 275 15.27 -22.30 7.38
N GLY A 276 14.93 -23.51 6.93
CA GLY A 276 13.87 -24.32 7.52
C GLY A 276 12.48 -23.73 7.38
N VAL A 277 12.24 -23.01 6.27
CA VAL A 277 10.93 -22.40 6.01
C VAL A 277 9.99 -23.45 5.43
N ASP A 278 8.86 -23.66 6.11
CA ASP A 278 7.81 -24.55 5.64
C ASP A 278 6.89 -23.82 4.64
N GLY A 279 6.60 -24.46 3.51
CA GLY A 279 5.69 -23.96 2.49
C GLY A 279 6.33 -23.00 1.47
N HIS A 280 5.61 -22.74 0.38
CA HIS A 280 6.15 -22.06 -0.80
C HIS A 280 5.89 -20.55 -0.83
N ARG A 281 5.20 -19.99 0.17
CA ARG A 281 4.90 -18.55 0.21
C ARG A 281 6.18 -17.72 0.27
N ALA A 282 7.14 -18.14 1.11
CA ALA A 282 8.41 -17.45 1.24
C ALA A 282 9.23 -17.49 -0.06
N ASP A 283 9.25 -18.64 -0.76
CA ASP A 283 9.92 -18.76 -2.07
C ASP A 283 9.36 -17.76 -3.07
N ILE A 284 8.02 -17.71 -3.19
CA ILE A 284 7.33 -16.79 -4.11
C ILE A 284 7.59 -15.34 -3.73
N THR A 285 7.56 -15.02 -2.44
CA THR A 285 7.83 -13.67 -1.93
C THR A 285 9.27 -13.25 -2.21
N LEU A 286 10.23 -14.15 -2.01
CA LEU A 286 11.64 -13.92 -2.29
C LEU A 286 11.86 -13.60 -3.78
N ILE A 287 11.27 -14.39 -4.67
CA ILE A 287 11.36 -14.15 -6.12
C ILE A 287 10.71 -12.83 -6.51
N LYS A 288 9.47 -12.57 -6.10
CA LYS A 288 8.78 -11.31 -6.39
C LYS A 288 9.55 -10.09 -5.87
N THR A 289 10.17 -10.21 -4.70
CA THR A 289 10.99 -9.14 -4.11
C THR A 289 12.26 -8.93 -4.94
N ALA A 290 12.94 -10.01 -5.38
CA ALA A 290 14.11 -9.93 -6.23
C ALA A 290 13.80 -9.27 -7.60
N GLU A 291 12.69 -9.66 -8.25
CA GLU A 291 12.19 -9.02 -9.48
C GLU A 291 11.96 -7.52 -9.28
N THR A 292 11.33 -7.16 -8.16
CA THR A 292 11.02 -5.76 -7.84
C THR A 292 12.31 -4.96 -7.58
N ILE A 293 13.27 -5.54 -6.88
CA ILE A 293 14.59 -4.93 -6.65
C ILE A 293 15.29 -4.70 -8.00
N ALA A 294 15.32 -5.70 -8.87
CA ALA A 294 15.93 -5.58 -10.19
C ALA A 294 15.29 -4.45 -11.01
N ALA A 295 13.94 -4.33 -10.98
CA ALA A 295 13.24 -3.23 -11.63
C ALA A 295 13.60 -1.85 -11.05
N VAL A 296 13.82 -1.73 -9.74
CA VAL A 296 14.14 -0.48 -9.04
C VAL A 296 15.61 -0.07 -9.27
N GLU A 297 16.50 -1.04 -9.43
CA GLU A 297 17.93 -0.81 -9.70
C GLU A 297 18.23 -0.54 -11.18
N GLY A 298 17.39 -1.04 -12.11
CA GLY A 298 17.43 -0.76 -13.56
C GLY A 298 18.05 -1.85 -14.37
#